data_15043452897e8bb7c2ffe2f6c767bc62
#
_entry.id   15043452897e8bb7c2ffe2f6c767bc62
#
_cell.length_a   1.000
_cell.length_b   1.000
_cell.length_c   1.000
_cell.angle_alpha   90.00
_cell.angle_beta   90.00
_cell.angle_gamma   90.00
#
_symmetry.space_group_name_H-M   'P 1'
#
loop_
_entity.id
_entity.type
_entity.pdbx_description
1 polymer ?
#
loop_
_entity_poly.entity_id
_entity_poly.type
_entity_poly.pdbx_seq_one_letter_code
_entity_poly.pdbx_strand_id
1 'polypeptide(L)'
;SDFICYNDAKKICGREYDINEVFGEIIKDKPFYDNSGGGVTFSGGECMLQIDFLAEILKKCKENGINTAVDTAGNVPWDYFEKILPYTDLFLYDIKAYDNALHIAGTGVSNKKILENLVKLAPKSDIIIRIPIIGGYNDNAEEMKQIAEYLKPLHISKAELLPYHGMAKNKYEALNMKFTDYPPAEPVKIEKLRELFN
;
A
#
# COMPACT_ATOMS: atom_id res chain seq x y z
N SER A 1 13.29 2.77 27.37
CA SER A 1 14.38 3.57 27.95
C SER A 1 14.32 4.97 27.36
N ASP A 2 13.92 5.95 28.20
CA ASP A 2 13.82 7.36 27.85
C ASP A 2 15.21 7.93 27.55
N PHE A 3 15.58 7.98 26.30
CA PHE A 3 16.77 8.70 25.87
C PHE A 3 16.47 10.20 25.84
N ILE A 4 16.76 10.90 26.91
CA ILE A 4 16.79 12.37 26.92
C ILE A 4 18.03 12.81 26.12
N CYS A 5 17.81 13.32 24.91
CA CYS A 5 18.87 13.93 24.11
C CYS A 5 18.93 15.42 24.46
N TYR A 6 20.00 15.87 25.12
CA TYR A 6 20.14 17.26 25.59
C TYR A 6 20.20 18.33 24.47
N ASN A 7 20.28 17.92 23.20
CA ASN A 7 20.40 18.84 22.04
C ASN A 7 19.33 18.65 20.98
N ASP A 8 18.19 18.00 21.26
CA ASP A 8 17.15 17.67 20.26
C ASP A 8 17.68 16.96 18.98
N ALA A 9 18.88 16.38 19.05
CA ALA A 9 19.55 15.73 17.94
C ALA A 9 18.89 14.39 17.54
N LYS A 10 18.04 13.83 18.39
CA LYS A 10 17.22 12.64 18.11
C LYS A 10 15.78 12.89 18.52
N LYS A 11 14.89 12.81 17.56
CA LYS A 11 13.45 12.92 17.78
C LYS A 11 12.79 11.58 17.45
N ILE A 12 11.98 11.06 18.39
CA ILE A 12 11.13 9.92 18.09
C ILE A 12 10.03 10.38 17.14
N CYS A 13 9.96 9.77 15.95
CA CYS A 13 8.90 10.01 14.99
C CYS A 13 7.75 9.05 15.26
N GLY A 14 6.62 9.58 15.72
CA GLY A 14 5.43 8.81 16.07
C GLY A 14 5.23 8.66 17.57
N ARG A 15 4.12 8.08 17.94
CA ARG A 15 3.76 7.68 19.30
C ARG A 15 3.06 6.33 19.27
N GLU A 16 3.03 5.67 20.38
CA GLU A 16 2.20 4.48 20.58
C GLU A 16 0.74 4.90 20.80
N TYR A 17 -0.17 4.14 20.21
CA TYR A 17 -1.61 4.27 20.38
C TYR A 17 -2.20 2.92 20.74
N ASP A 18 -3.17 2.91 21.65
CA ASP A 18 -3.99 1.73 21.83
C ASP A 18 -5.16 1.67 20.83
N ILE A 19 -5.76 0.48 20.73
CA ILE A 19 -6.85 0.24 19.77
C ILE A 19 -8.07 1.13 20.02
N ASN A 20 -8.38 1.44 21.28
CA ASN A 20 -9.55 2.24 21.62
C ASN A 20 -9.31 3.72 21.26
N GLU A 21 -8.08 4.20 21.42
CA GLU A 21 -7.70 5.55 20.97
C GLU A 21 -7.88 5.67 19.45
N VAL A 22 -7.31 4.72 18.66
CA VAL A 22 -7.43 4.75 17.19
C VAL A 22 -8.89 4.58 16.75
N PHE A 23 -9.60 3.62 17.33
CA PHE A 23 -11.01 3.41 17.02
C PHE A 23 -11.87 4.62 17.40
N GLY A 24 -11.55 5.30 18.51
CA GLY A 24 -12.21 6.53 18.93
C GLY A 24 -12.08 7.68 17.92
N GLU A 25 -10.99 7.73 17.14
CA GLU A 25 -10.86 8.67 16.03
C GLU A 25 -11.66 8.20 14.81
N ILE A 26 -11.60 6.92 14.45
CA ILE A 26 -12.30 6.36 13.29
C ILE A 26 -13.82 6.55 13.40
N ILE A 27 -14.39 6.30 14.57
CA ILE A 27 -15.84 6.33 14.78
C ILE A 27 -16.44 7.76 14.67
N LYS A 28 -15.64 8.79 14.87
CA LYS A 28 -16.08 10.19 14.68
C LYS A 28 -16.53 10.48 13.28
N ASP A 29 -15.91 9.82 12.29
CA ASP A 29 -16.19 10.00 10.88
C ASP A 29 -17.30 9.06 10.34
N LYS A 30 -17.86 8.19 11.21
CA LYS A 30 -18.91 7.23 10.81
C LYS A 30 -20.08 7.88 10.06
N PRO A 31 -20.62 9.05 10.45
CA PRO A 31 -21.71 9.68 9.69
C PRO A 31 -21.32 10.01 8.23
N PHE A 32 -20.04 10.31 7.95
CA PHE A 32 -19.55 10.54 6.59
C PHE A 32 -19.42 9.20 5.84
N TYR A 33 -18.97 8.14 6.48
CA TYR A 33 -18.89 6.80 5.88
C TYR A 33 -20.28 6.28 5.50
N ASP A 34 -21.27 6.42 6.39
CA ASP A 34 -22.66 6.00 6.17
C ASP A 34 -23.30 6.75 4.98
N ASN A 35 -23.00 8.03 4.81
CA ASN A 35 -23.53 8.83 3.71
C ASN A 35 -22.87 8.57 2.36
N SER A 36 -21.55 8.27 2.34
CA SER A 36 -20.78 8.10 1.11
C SER A 36 -20.65 6.66 0.65
N GLY A 37 -20.98 5.69 1.51
CA GLY A 37 -20.60 4.28 1.33
C GLY A 37 -19.10 4.04 1.46
N GLY A 38 -18.36 5.01 1.97
CA GLY A 38 -16.92 4.93 2.22
C GLY A 38 -16.56 4.18 3.49
N GLY A 39 -15.35 4.41 3.99
CA GLY A 39 -14.84 3.75 5.18
C GLY A 39 -13.45 4.21 5.54
N VAL A 40 -12.71 3.38 6.27
CA VAL A 40 -11.36 3.67 6.74
C VAL A 40 -10.32 2.88 5.94
N THR A 41 -9.23 3.54 5.58
CA THR A 41 -8.06 2.90 4.95
C THR A 41 -6.92 2.81 5.95
N PHE A 42 -6.42 1.59 6.17
CA PHE A 42 -5.21 1.33 6.95
C PHE A 42 -4.00 1.29 6.02
N SER A 43 -3.08 2.21 6.24
CA SER A 43 -1.88 2.43 5.44
C SER A 43 -0.68 2.77 6.36
N GLY A 44 0.35 3.41 5.83
CA GLY A 44 1.51 3.85 6.63
C GLY A 44 2.81 3.53 5.93
N GLY A 45 3.77 2.86 6.62
CA GLY A 45 4.87 2.17 5.97
C GLY A 45 4.33 0.87 5.34
N GLU A 46 4.23 -0.17 6.14
CA GLU A 46 3.48 -1.40 5.84
C GLU A 46 2.65 -1.74 7.08
N CYS A 47 1.33 -1.50 7.02
CA CYS A 47 0.44 -1.69 8.15
C CYS A 47 0.36 -3.15 8.62
N MET A 48 0.56 -4.11 7.70
CA MET A 48 0.54 -5.53 8.01
C MET A 48 1.74 -6.00 8.87
N LEU A 49 2.78 -5.17 9.05
CA LEU A 49 3.84 -5.49 10.01
C LEU A 49 3.37 -5.46 11.48
N GLN A 50 2.24 -4.81 11.75
CA GLN A 50 1.57 -4.82 13.04
C GLN A 50 0.28 -5.66 12.97
N ILE A 51 0.40 -6.90 12.51
CA ILE A 51 -0.74 -7.72 12.11
C ILE A 51 -1.77 -7.99 13.21
N ASP A 52 -1.33 -8.11 14.47
CA ASP A 52 -2.24 -8.32 15.59
C ASP A 52 -3.10 -7.09 15.86
N PHE A 53 -2.48 -5.92 15.87
CA PHE A 53 -3.16 -4.64 16.00
C PHE A 53 -4.11 -4.41 14.82
N LEU A 54 -3.62 -4.64 13.60
CA LEU A 54 -4.42 -4.45 12.37
C LEU A 54 -5.65 -5.35 12.37
N ALA A 55 -5.51 -6.64 12.70
CA ALA A 55 -6.62 -7.58 12.75
C ALA A 55 -7.70 -7.17 13.78
N GLU A 56 -7.27 -6.71 14.94
CA GLU A 56 -8.20 -6.31 16.01
C GLU A 56 -8.96 -5.02 15.63
N ILE A 57 -8.27 -4.02 15.07
CA ILE A 57 -8.93 -2.76 14.67
C ILE A 57 -9.86 -2.95 13.47
N LEU A 58 -9.48 -3.78 12.48
CA LEU A 58 -10.32 -4.14 11.35
C LEU A 58 -11.60 -4.85 11.81
N LYS A 59 -11.47 -5.84 12.71
CA LYS A 59 -12.60 -6.52 13.32
C LYS A 59 -13.54 -5.53 14.01
N LYS A 60 -13.00 -4.61 14.79
CA LYS A 60 -13.79 -3.60 15.49
C LYS A 60 -14.52 -2.66 14.52
N CYS A 61 -13.90 -2.27 13.40
CA CYS A 61 -14.55 -1.50 12.35
C CYS A 61 -15.72 -2.29 11.73
N LYS A 62 -15.49 -3.56 11.38
CA LYS A 62 -16.51 -4.44 10.80
C LYS A 62 -17.72 -4.62 11.72
N GLU A 63 -17.49 -4.87 13.01
CA GLU A 63 -18.54 -5.00 14.03
C GLU A 63 -19.38 -3.72 14.20
N ASN A 64 -18.85 -2.56 13.81
CA ASN A 64 -19.54 -1.27 13.84
C ASN A 64 -20.06 -0.80 12.47
N GLY A 65 -20.06 -1.69 11.46
CA GLY A 65 -20.58 -1.40 10.12
C GLY A 65 -19.76 -0.37 9.36
N ILE A 66 -18.44 -0.29 9.62
CA ILE A 66 -17.52 0.58 8.90
C ILE A 66 -16.77 -0.25 7.86
N ASN A 67 -16.85 0.15 6.58
CA ASN A 67 -16.08 -0.46 5.51
C ASN A 67 -14.58 -0.23 5.72
N THR A 68 -13.78 -1.23 5.36
CA THR A 68 -12.35 -1.23 5.61
C THR A 68 -11.54 -1.46 4.33
N ALA A 69 -10.46 -0.70 4.16
CA ALA A 69 -9.48 -0.95 3.13
C ALA A 69 -8.08 -1.11 3.75
N VAL A 70 -7.29 -2.02 3.20
CA VAL A 70 -5.89 -2.26 3.58
C VAL A 70 -4.99 -1.92 2.41
N ASP A 71 -4.07 -0.96 2.61
CA ASP A 71 -3.08 -0.50 1.65
C ASP A 71 -1.75 -1.20 1.94
N THR A 72 -1.32 -2.09 1.05
CA THR A 72 -0.16 -2.97 1.27
C THR A 72 0.68 -3.18 0.03
N ALA A 73 2.00 -3.32 0.23
CA ALA A 73 2.91 -3.81 -0.79
C ALA A 73 2.89 -5.35 -0.94
N GLY A 74 2.17 -6.07 -0.08
CA GLY A 74 2.00 -7.52 -0.17
C GLY A 74 3.23 -8.37 0.18
N ASN A 75 4.33 -7.77 0.62
CA ASN A 75 5.57 -8.51 0.94
C ASN A 75 5.60 -9.04 2.37
N VAL A 76 4.54 -9.69 2.78
CA VAL A 76 4.35 -10.26 4.13
C VAL A 76 4.04 -11.76 4.03
N PRO A 77 4.13 -12.54 5.12
CA PRO A 77 3.67 -13.93 5.16
C PRO A 77 2.18 -14.05 4.78
N TRP A 78 1.79 -15.17 4.13
CA TRP A 78 0.41 -15.37 3.69
C TRP A 78 -0.59 -15.46 4.86
N ASP A 79 -0.21 -16.03 5.98
CA ASP A 79 -1.01 -16.12 7.19
C ASP A 79 -1.47 -14.76 7.74
N TYR A 80 -0.73 -13.69 7.42
CA TYR A 80 -1.15 -12.32 7.75
C TYR A 80 -2.39 -11.91 6.95
N PHE A 81 -2.44 -12.26 5.67
CA PHE A 81 -3.65 -12.06 4.86
C PHE A 81 -4.80 -12.88 5.40
N GLU A 82 -4.59 -14.18 5.68
CA GLU A 82 -5.65 -15.06 6.21
C GLU A 82 -6.26 -14.50 7.50
N LYS A 83 -5.45 -13.86 8.33
CA LYS A 83 -5.89 -13.28 9.60
C LYS A 83 -6.82 -12.09 9.42
N ILE A 84 -6.63 -11.26 8.39
CA ILE A 84 -7.39 -10.04 8.18
C ILE A 84 -8.49 -10.14 7.11
N LEU A 85 -8.42 -11.15 6.24
CA LEU A 85 -9.40 -11.38 5.17
C LEU A 85 -10.87 -11.29 5.63
N PRO A 86 -11.27 -11.87 6.79
CA PRO A 86 -12.67 -11.80 7.24
C PRO A 86 -13.16 -10.38 7.57
N TYR A 87 -12.25 -9.45 7.74
CA TYR A 87 -12.50 -8.11 8.25
C TYR A 87 -12.13 -7.00 7.26
N THR A 88 -11.63 -7.36 6.06
CA THR A 88 -11.19 -6.41 5.03
C THR A 88 -12.14 -6.46 3.85
N ASP A 89 -12.71 -5.30 3.48
CA ASP A 89 -13.61 -5.19 2.34
C ASP A 89 -12.87 -4.93 1.03
N LEU A 90 -11.71 -4.27 1.08
CA LEU A 90 -10.92 -3.90 -0.09
C LEU A 90 -9.42 -3.96 0.20
N PHE A 91 -8.64 -4.49 -0.73
CA PHE A 91 -7.19 -4.33 -0.73
C PHE A 91 -6.76 -3.33 -1.79
N LEU A 92 -5.97 -2.33 -1.38
CA LEU A 92 -5.19 -1.48 -2.27
C LEU A 92 -3.80 -2.12 -2.36
N TYR A 93 -3.52 -2.77 -3.50
CA TYR A 93 -2.36 -3.65 -3.61
C TYR A 93 -1.31 -3.05 -4.54
N ASP A 94 -0.14 -2.76 -4.01
CA ASP A 94 0.93 -2.11 -4.76
C ASP A 94 1.75 -3.12 -5.60
N ILE A 95 1.87 -2.87 -6.91
CA ILE A 95 2.84 -3.52 -7.79
C ILE A 95 3.80 -2.44 -8.32
N LYS A 96 5.06 -2.52 -7.92
CA LYS A 96 6.07 -1.52 -8.32
C LYS A 96 6.81 -1.90 -9.60
N ALA A 97 7.03 -3.20 -9.81
CA ALA A 97 7.56 -3.76 -11.05
C ALA A 97 7.24 -5.26 -11.12
N TYR A 98 7.04 -5.78 -12.34
CA TYR A 98 6.89 -7.21 -12.62
C TYR A 98 8.26 -7.87 -12.78
N ASP A 99 9.18 -7.24 -13.52
CA ASP A 99 10.55 -7.73 -13.62
C ASP A 99 11.21 -7.74 -12.24
N ASN A 100 11.66 -8.92 -11.81
CA ASN A 100 12.21 -9.10 -10.46
C ASN A 100 13.53 -8.35 -10.26
N ALA A 101 14.37 -8.24 -11.32
CA ALA A 101 15.63 -7.53 -11.20
C ALA A 101 15.39 -6.02 -11.08
N LEU A 102 14.45 -5.50 -11.87
CA LEU A 102 14.00 -4.11 -11.76
C LEU A 102 13.40 -3.84 -10.37
N HIS A 103 12.54 -4.73 -9.87
CA HIS A 103 11.95 -4.59 -8.55
C HIS A 103 13.01 -4.54 -7.43
N ILE A 104 14.01 -5.44 -7.48
CA ILE A 104 15.12 -5.46 -6.52
C ILE A 104 15.95 -4.17 -6.61
N ALA A 105 16.21 -3.68 -7.82
CA ALA A 105 16.97 -2.44 -8.01
C ALA A 105 16.27 -1.22 -7.39
N GLY A 106 14.93 -1.15 -7.45
CA GLY A 106 14.16 -0.03 -6.91
C GLY A 106 13.78 -0.15 -5.44
N THR A 107 13.61 -1.38 -4.93
CA THR A 107 13.05 -1.61 -3.59
C THR A 107 13.99 -2.34 -2.63
N GLY A 108 15.05 -2.96 -3.14
CA GLY A 108 15.98 -3.79 -2.37
C GLY A 108 15.48 -5.22 -2.09
N VAL A 109 14.25 -5.58 -2.51
CA VAL A 109 13.65 -6.90 -2.23
C VAL A 109 13.04 -7.53 -3.48
N SER A 110 12.91 -8.87 -3.49
CA SER A 110 12.24 -9.61 -4.56
C SER A 110 10.72 -9.41 -4.53
N ASN A 111 10.10 -9.32 -5.73
CA ASN A 111 8.64 -9.26 -5.87
C ASN A 111 7.95 -10.63 -5.85
N LYS A 112 8.70 -11.73 -5.76
CA LYS A 112 8.16 -13.08 -5.86
C LYS A 112 7.01 -13.34 -4.87
N LYS A 113 7.23 -13.01 -3.60
CA LYS A 113 6.21 -13.16 -2.55
C LYS A 113 5.01 -12.25 -2.79
N ILE A 114 5.24 -11.03 -3.28
CA ILE A 114 4.19 -10.07 -3.63
C ILE A 114 3.26 -10.67 -4.69
N LEU A 115 3.83 -11.18 -5.78
CA LEU A 115 3.07 -11.78 -6.86
C LEU A 115 2.37 -13.08 -6.42
N GLU A 116 3.04 -13.96 -5.68
CA GLU A 116 2.45 -15.18 -5.13
C GLU A 116 1.26 -14.88 -4.20
N ASN A 117 1.38 -13.88 -3.34
CA ASN A 117 0.30 -13.47 -2.44
C ASN A 117 -0.89 -12.90 -3.22
N LEU A 118 -0.64 -12.11 -4.28
CA LEU A 118 -1.72 -11.58 -5.11
C LEU A 118 -2.54 -12.69 -5.77
N VAL A 119 -1.90 -13.73 -6.30
CA VAL A 119 -2.60 -14.90 -6.89
C VAL A 119 -3.52 -15.57 -5.87
N LYS A 120 -3.07 -15.71 -4.62
CA LYS A 120 -3.87 -16.31 -3.55
C LYS A 120 -5.01 -15.41 -3.07
N LEU A 121 -4.80 -14.09 -3.12
CA LEU A 121 -5.73 -13.08 -2.63
C LEU A 121 -6.86 -12.82 -3.63
N ALA A 122 -6.55 -12.76 -4.92
CA ALA A 122 -7.48 -12.38 -5.99
C ALA A 122 -8.83 -13.12 -5.97
N PRO A 123 -8.90 -14.45 -5.75
CA PRO A 123 -10.19 -15.15 -5.67
C PRO A 123 -10.95 -14.96 -4.35
N LYS A 124 -10.42 -14.19 -3.39
CA LYS A 124 -10.92 -14.15 -2.01
C LYS A 124 -11.39 -12.78 -1.57
N SER A 125 -11.02 -11.72 -2.28
CA SER A 125 -11.30 -10.34 -1.87
C SER A 125 -11.34 -9.39 -3.07
N ASP A 126 -12.01 -8.24 -2.90
CA ASP A 126 -11.91 -7.14 -3.84
C ASP A 126 -10.54 -6.49 -3.76
N ILE A 127 -9.96 -6.21 -4.94
CA ILE A 127 -8.61 -5.65 -5.05
C ILE A 127 -8.60 -4.54 -6.08
N ILE A 128 -7.98 -3.42 -5.71
CA ILE A 128 -7.52 -2.40 -6.64
C ILE A 128 -6.00 -2.49 -6.70
N ILE A 129 -5.47 -2.77 -7.88
CA ILE A 129 -4.02 -2.73 -8.09
C ILE A 129 -3.58 -1.27 -8.22
N ARG A 130 -2.51 -0.91 -7.54
CA ARG A 130 -1.89 0.40 -7.59
C ARG A 130 -0.48 0.29 -8.13
N ILE A 131 -0.19 1.01 -9.22
CA ILE A 131 1.09 0.98 -9.91
C ILE A 131 1.68 2.38 -9.91
N PRO A 132 2.60 2.71 -9.00
CA PRO A 132 3.29 3.99 -9.04
C PRO A 132 4.19 4.05 -10.29
N ILE A 133 3.93 5.01 -11.18
CA ILE A 133 4.70 5.20 -12.41
C ILE A 133 5.83 6.19 -12.13
N ILE A 134 7.05 5.66 -12.14
CA ILE A 134 8.29 6.39 -11.78
C ILE A 134 9.13 6.57 -13.04
N GLY A 135 9.39 7.83 -13.41
CA GLY A 135 10.16 8.16 -14.60
C GLY A 135 11.56 7.56 -14.60
N GLY A 136 11.93 6.90 -15.69
CA GLY A 136 13.22 6.23 -15.83
C GLY A 136 13.37 4.92 -15.03
N TYR A 137 12.32 4.48 -14.31
CA TYR A 137 12.31 3.22 -13.57
C TYR A 137 11.37 2.21 -14.25
N ASN A 138 10.07 2.33 -14.03
CA ASN A 138 9.06 1.40 -14.53
C ASN A 138 8.13 2.02 -15.59
N ASP A 139 8.38 3.22 -16.07
CA ASP A 139 7.55 3.99 -16.98
C ASP A 139 7.68 3.57 -18.46
N ASN A 140 7.92 2.30 -18.73
CA ASN A 140 8.05 1.77 -20.09
C ASN A 140 6.91 0.80 -20.44
N ALA A 141 6.59 0.71 -21.75
CA ALA A 141 5.46 -0.08 -22.23
C ALA A 141 5.65 -1.59 -22.04
N GLU A 142 6.88 -2.09 -22.09
CA GLU A 142 7.15 -3.53 -21.92
C GLU A 142 6.82 -3.97 -20.47
N GLU A 143 7.30 -3.24 -19.49
CA GLU A 143 7.03 -3.51 -18.07
C GLU A 143 5.53 -3.44 -17.76
N MET A 144 4.84 -2.40 -18.26
CA MET A 144 3.40 -2.24 -18.07
C MET A 144 2.60 -3.35 -18.75
N LYS A 145 3.02 -3.78 -19.95
CA LYS A 145 2.41 -4.90 -20.65
C LYS A 145 2.55 -6.21 -19.88
N GLN A 146 3.71 -6.49 -19.31
CA GLN A 146 3.94 -7.67 -18.49
C GLN A 146 3.06 -7.65 -17.23
N ILE A 147 2.91 -6.50 -16.57
CA ILE A 147 1.97 -6.34 -15.43
C ILE A 147 0.54 -6.62 -15.92
N ALA A 148 0.09 -6.01 -17.00
CA ALA A 148 -1.27 -6.18 -17.52
C ALA A 148 -1.57 -7.64 -17.88
N GLU A 149 -0.64 -8.32 -18.58
CA GLU A 149 -0.76 -9.73 -18.91
C GLU A 149 -0.81 -10.62 -17.67
N TYR A 150 -0.02 -10.31 -16.65
CA TYR A 150 -0.03 -11.03 -15.38
C TYR A 150 -1.36 -10.85 -14.62
N LEU A 151 -1.94 -9.67 -14.64
CA LEU A 151 -3.20 -9.37 -13.94
C LEU A 151 -4.42 -9.97 -14.64
N LYS A 152 -4.39 -10.12 -15.96
CA LYS A 152 -5.52 -10.55 -16.77
C LYS A 152 -6.21 -11.84 -16.29
N PRO A 153 -5.50 -12.94 -15.95
CA PRO A 153 -6.14 -14.17 -15.46
C PRO A 153 -6.66 -14.07 -14.02
N LEU A 154 -6.31 -13.02 -13.29
CA LEU A 154 -6.71 -12.83 -11.88
C LEU A 154 -8.08 -12.17 -11.74
N HIS A 155 -8.70 -11.74 -12.84
CA HIS A 155 -10.01 -11.08 -12.85
C HIS A 155 -10.11 -9.87 -11.90
N ILE A 156 -9.02 -9.13 -11.76
CA ILE A 156 -8.97 -7.92 -10.93
C ILE A 156 -9.73 -6.80 -11.62
N SER A 157 -10.67 -6.19 -10.89
CA SER A 157 -11.61 -5.23 -11.44
C SER A 157 -10.99 -3.89 -11.84
N LYS A 158 -9.86 -3.52 -11.22
CA LYS A 158 -9.26 -2.20 -11.44
C LYS A 158 -7.75 -2.20 -11.22
N ALA A 159 -7.04 -1.54 -12.13
CA ALA A 159 -5.64 -1.15 -11.97
C ALA A 159 -5.51 0.37 -12.12
N GLU A 160 -4.85 1.01 -11.16
CA GLU A 160 -4.62 2.46 -11.13
C GLU A 160 -3.14 2.77 -11.31
N LEU A 161 -2.82 3.50 -12.37
CA LEU A 161 -1.49 4.04 -12.60
C LEU A 161 -1.37 5.38 -11.88
N LEU A 162 -0.52 5.44 -10.86
CA LEU A 162 -0.35 6.60 -9.99
C LEU A 162 0.91 7.38 -10.39
N PRO A 163 0.81 8.67 -10.73
CA PRO A 163 2.01 9.48 -10.94
C PRO A 163 2.91 9.49 -9.71
N TYR A 164 4.22 9.31 -9.92
CA TYR A 164 5.20 9.42 -8.84
C TYR A 164 5.28 10.84 -8.28
N HIS A 165 5.46 10.94 -6.98
CA HIS A 165 5.76 12.18 -6.27
C HIS A 165 6.81 11.95 -5.17
N GLY A 166 7.76 12.88 -5.05
CA GLY A 166 8.90 12.79 -4.14
C GLY A 166 8.61 13.09 -2.66
N MET A 167 7.37 12.98 -2.18
CA MET A 167 6.99 13.33 -0.79
C MET A 167 7.70 12.48 0.29
N ALA A 168 8.28 11.34 -0.09
CA ALA A 168 9.04 10.51 0.83
C ALA A 168 10.40 11.12 1.25
N LYS A 169 10.89 12.15 0.55
CA LYS A 169 12.22 12.74 0.79
C LYS A 169 12.47 13.11 2.26
N ASN A 170 11.51 13.77 2.89
CA ASN A 170 11.63 14.17 4.30
C ASN A 170 11.77 12.97 5.26
N LYS A 171 11.16 11.81 4.92
CA LYS A 171 11.29 10.59 5.72
C LYS A 171 12.70 10.00 5.62
N TYR A 172 13.28 10.00 4.40
CA TYR A 172 14.65 9.55 4.18
C TYR A 172 15.66 10.45 4.89
N GLU A 173 15.49 11.77 4.82
CA GLU A 173 16.33 12.75 5.52
C GLU A 173 16.26 12.55 7.05
N ALA A 174 15.05 12.37 7.59
CA ALA A 174 14.86 12.13 9.03
C ALA A 174 15.55 10.83 9.52
N LEU A 175 15.70 9.84 8.64
CA LEU A 175 16.37 8.57 8.93
C LEU A 175 17.86 8.59 8.56
N ASN A 176 18.39 9.73 8.10
CA ASN A 176 19.75 9.88 7.57
C ASN A 176 20.06 8.88 6.45
N MET A 177 19.04 8.59 5.62
CA MET A 177 19.13 7.69 4.47
C MET A 177 19.29 8.49 3.18
N LYS A 178 20.01 7.92 2.21
CA LYS A 178 20.15 8.53 0.88
C LYS A 178 18.80 8.40 0.15
N PHE A 179 18.23 9.53 -0.23
CA PHE A 179 17.06 9.58 -1.11
C PHE A 179 17.51 9.60 -2.57
N THR A 180 16.94 8.74 -3.39
CA THR A 180 17.09 8.80 -4.85
C THR A 180 15.88 9.53 -5.41
N ASP A 181 16.13 10.71 -5.96
CA ASP A 181 15.07 11.50 -6.61
C ASP A 181 14.89 10.99 -8.05
N TYR A 182 13.69 10.57 -8.37
CA TYR A 182 13.32 10.15 -9.72
C TYR A 182 12.54 11.26 -10.40
N PRO A 183 12.72 11.46 -11.72
CA PRO A 183 11.88 12.40 -12.45
C PRO A 183 10.42 11.90 -12.45
N PRO A 184 9.44 12.79 -12.43
CA PRO A 184 8.06 12.40 -12.67
C PRO A 184 7.91 11.86 -14.10
N ALA A 185 7.08 10.83 -14.26
CA ALA A 185 6.71 10.38 -15.59
C ALA A 185 5.84 11.43 -16.31
N GLU A 186 6.01 11.58 -17.60
CA GLU A 186 5.21 12.53 -18.38
C GLU A 186 3.73 12.14 -18.39
N PRO A 187 2.78 13.07 -18.14
CA PRO A 187 1.35 12.77 -18.10
C PRO A 187 0.84 12.08 -19.37
N VAL A 188 1.28 12.52 -20.56
CA VAL A 188 0.90 11.90 -21.84
C VAL A 188 1.37 10.44 -21.94
N LYS A 189 2.53 10.14 -21.36
CA LYS A 189 3.07 8.77 -21.30
C LYS A 189 2.21 7.89 -20.39
N ILE A 190 1.81 8.40 -19.24
CA ILE A 190 0.93 7.67 -18.29
C ILE A 190 -0.41 7.33 -18.96
N GLU A 191 -1.02 8.28 -19.69
CA GLU A 191 -2.28 8.01 -20.39
C GLU A 191 -2.14 6.88 -21.43
N LYS A 192 -1.07 6.88 -22.21
CA LYS A 192 -0.79 5.78 -23.14
C LYS A 192 -0.58 4.44 -22.44
N LEU A 193 0.07 4.43 -21.28
CA LEU A 193 0.27 3.20 -20.50
C LEU A 193 -1.05 2.68 -19.90
N ARG A 194 -2.02 3.56 -19.58
CA ARG A 194 -3.35 3.15 -19.09
C ARG A 194 -4.11 2.32 -20.12
N GLU A 195 -3.92 2.58 -21.41
CA GLU A 195 -4.58 1.81 -22.49
C GLU A 195 -4.26 0.31 -22.43
N LEU A 196 -3.14 -0.08 -21.83
CA LEU A 196 -2.73 -1.49 -21.69
C LEU A 196 -3.56 -2.25 -20.65
N PHE A 197 -4.30 -1.55 -19.78
CA PHE A 197 -5.12 -2.11 -18.71
C PHE A 197 -6.63 -2.06 -18.98
N ASN A 198 -7.04 -1.64 -20.18
CA ASN A 198 -8.43 -1.56 -20.63
C ASN A 198 -8.91 -2.84 -21.32
#